data_562d8af34ade709d72dd67adf6bc39dc
#
_entry.id   562d8af34ade709d72dd67adf6bc39dc
#
_cell.length_a   1.000
_cell.length_b   1.000
_cell.length_c   1.000
_cell.angle_alpha   90.00
_cell.angle_beta   90.00
_cell.angle_gamma   90.00
#
_symmetry.space_group_name_H-M   'P 1'
#
loop_
_entity.id
_entity.type
_entity.pdbx_description
1 polymer ?
#
loop_
_entity_poly.entity_id
_entity_poly.type
_entity_poly.pdbx_seq_one_letter_code
_entity_poly.pdbx_strand_id
1 'polypeptide(L)'
;MSHEDLLERFKPQPRYDSQEAFFADSAEEMTANPGNQLRRANGQVIASAGNGLSLDTLAPRYADGTDAQKSDVLGIQGKDYRSQYVKLREARADLRNKIYGHAQTDPDGALWLQYWFWYFYNDYQLAAGFGLHEGDWEMVELRMTGDTPDLALYAQHAYAESRSWDEVEKTADGRPVTYPGRGSHASYFTAGLYETEGWYDIVDGKRDTPVLDLVVVPDDEPGWVEWPGAWGDTKPRIKDLEEPSPTGPAQHPYWEHPEKLFAKAIDRKVKKPLAPPELDATRHDGELWLAYDFTHHEGGEPLKLIATVNSRDEKGVPPKTFTFDIAGKGVTGKFASGFGLGPKKHYEVDLSITMREGDTELPTASRCCPLNPGVESKIPNWVKHPIFSIEQFFVHR
;
A
#
# COMPACT_ATOMS: atom_id res chain seq x y z
N MET A 1 -16.46 27.04 -13.50
CA MET A 1 -16.47 26.56 -12.10
C MET A 1 -15.24 27.07 -11.39
N SER A 2 -15.27 27.24 -10.05
CA SER A 2 -14.04 27.47 -9.28
C SER A 2 -13.16 26.23 -9.31
N HIS A 3 -11.85 26.39 -8.94
CA HIS A 3 -10.97 25.21 -8.79
C HIS A 3 -11.47 24.27 -7.71
N GLU A 4 -11.99 24.77 -6.61
CA GLU A 4 -12.60 23.96 -5.54
C GLU A 4 -13.80 23.15 -6.03
N ASP A 5 -14.71 23.77 -6.85
CA ASP A 5 -15.86 23.06 -7.43
C ASP A 5 -15.39 21.91 -8.36
N LEU A 6 -14.32 22.14 -9.14
CA LEU A 6 -13.76 21.14 -10.03
C LEU A 6 -13.11 20.01 -9.24
N LEU A 7 -12.32 20.34 -8.21
CA LEU A 7 -11.70 19.36 -7.31
C LEU A 7 -12.77 18.50 -6.61
N GLU A 8 -13.83 19.13 -6.08
CA GLU A 8 -14.92 18.38 -5.44
C GLU A 8 -15.66 17.48 -6.43
N ARG A 9 -15.92 17.98 -7.64
CA ARG A 9 -16.67 17.25 -8.68
C ARG A 9 -15.94 16.01 -9.17
N PHE A 10 -14.62 16.09 -9.35
CA PHE A 10 -13.82 15.05 -9.98
C PHE A 10 -12.94 14.29 -9.00
N LYS A 11 -13.14 14.46 -7.68
CA LYS A 11 -12.36 13.71 -6.68
C LYS A 11 -12.49 12.20 -6.88
N PRO A 12 -11.39 11.47 -6.93
CA PRO A 12 -11.40 10.04 -7.21
C PRO A 12 -12.15 9.22 -6.16
N GLN A 13 -12.68 8.08 -6.62
CA GLN A 13 -13.31 7.07 -5.77
C GLN A 13 -12.45 5.81 -5.74
N PRO A 14 -11.70 5.52 -4.66
CA PRO A 14 -10.93 4.29 -4.54
C PRO A 14 -11.84 3.06 -4.44
N ARG A 15 -11.44 1.98 -5.12
CA ARG A 15 -11.90 0.61 -4.91
C ARG A 15 -10.72 -0.23 -4.50
N TYR A 16 -10.64 -0.53 -3.23
CA TYR A 16 -9.51 -1.25 -2.67
C TYR A 16 -9.59 -2.75 -2.90
N ASP A 17 -8.43 -3.38 -2.75
CA ASP A 17 -8.36 -4.83 -2.59
C ASP A 17 -9.13 -5.26 -1.34
N SER A 18 -9.79 -6.42 -1.40
CA SER A 18 -10.59 -6.95 -0.27
C SER A 18 -9.74 -7.19 0.99
N GLN A 19 -8.43 -7.33 0.84
CA GLN A 19 -7.49 -7.56 1.93
C GLN A 19 -6.69 -6.31 2.33
N GLU A 20 -6.99 -5.14 1.73
CA GLU A 20 -6.31 -3.89 2.11
C GLU A 20 -6.52 -3.58 3.60
N ALA A 21 -5.47 -3.10 4.24
CA ALA A 21 -5.45 -2.82 5.67
C ALA A 21 -5.38 -1.33 5.99
N PHE A 22 -4.82 -0.55 5.09
CA PHE A 22 -4.59 0.88 5.27
C PHE A 22 -5.34 1.64 4.17
N PHE A 23 -6.08 2.68 4.56
CA PHE A 23 -6.96 3.43 3.67
C PHE A 23 -6.50 4.87 3.56
N ALA A 24 -6.93 5.57 2.51
CA ALA A 24 -6.71 6.99 2.39
C ALA A 24 -7.42 7.73 3.54
N ASP A 25 -6.63 8.29 4.43
CA ASP A 25 -7.07 9.00 5.62
C ASP A 25 -6.34 10.37 5.71
N SER A 26 -6.49 11.08 6.81
CA SER A 26 -5.82 12.35 7.01
C SER A 26 -4.34 12.17 7.37
N ALA A 27 -3.45 12.93 6.77
CA ALA A 27 -2.04 12.99 7.16
C ALA A 27 -1.83 13.44 8.63
N GLU A 28 -2.85 14.06 9.24
CA GLU A 28 -2.87 14.35 10.68
C GLU A 28 -2.71 13.09 11.54
N GLU A 29 -3.00 11.90 11.00
CA GLU A 29 -2.76 10.64 11.70
C GLU A 29 -1.32 10.51 12.20
N MET A 30 -0.35 10.97 11.41
CA MET A 30 1.06 10.92 11.82
C MET A 30 1.38 11.84 12.97
N THR A 31 0.69 12.96 13.10
CA THR A 31 0.90 13.90 14.22
C THR A 31 0.04 13.57 15.44
N ALA A 32 -1.11 12.90 15.22
CA ALA A 32 -2.06 12.54 16.27
C ALA A 32 -1.76 11.17 16.91
N ASN A 33 -1.01 10.29 16.23
CA ASN A 33 -0.74 8.94 16.74
C ASN A 33 0.10 8.98 18.01
N PRO A 34 -0.38 8.42 19.14
CA PRO A 34 0.37 8.39 20.38
C PRO A 34 1.76 7.74 20.21
N GLY A 35 2.80 8.43 20.66
CA GLY A 35 4.19 7.97 20.54
C GLY A 35 4.95 8.55 19.35
N ASN A 36 4.28 9.16 18.36
CA ASN A 36 4.97 9.81 17.27
C ASN A 36 5.72 11.06 17.72
N GLN A 37 6.85 11.28 17.10
CA GLN A 37 7.74 12.40 17.37
C GLN A 37 8.28 13.00 16.07
N LEU A 38 8.34 14.32 16.03
CA LEU A 38 9.13 15.07 15.09
C LEU A 38 10.56 15.20 15.65
N ARG A 39 11.54 14.72 14.92
CA ARG A 39 12.94 14.62 15.37
C ARG A 39 13.93 15.11 14.33
N ARG A 40 15.02 15.68 14.82
CA ARG A 40 16.24 15.91 14.03
C ARG A 40 16.99 14.61 13.75
N ALA A 41 17.85 14.62 12.75
CA ALA A 41 18.74 13.49 12.44
C ALA A 41 19.61 13.04 13.61
N ASN A 42 19.98 13.96 14.51
CA ASN A 42 20.74 13.67 15.71
C ASN A 42 19.93 13.08 16.88
N GLY A 43 18.62 12.85 16.67
CA GLY A 43 17.69 12.31 17.67
C GLY A 43 17.04 13.38 18.58
N GLN A 44 17.37 14.65 18.43
CA GLN A 44 16.71 15.72 19.17
C GLN A 44 15.23 15.76 18.83
N VAL A 45 14.36 15.63 19.82
CA VAL A 45 12.91 15.77 19.69
C VAL A 45 12.54 17.25 19.61
N ILE A 46 11.80 17.63 18.57
CA ILE A 46 11.26 18.97 18.36
C ILE A 46 9.86 19.06 18.97
N ALA A 47 9.01 18.09 18.66
CA ALA A 47 7.65 17.98 19.17
C ALA A 47 7.23 16.49 19.23
N SER A 48 6.22 16.18 20.05
CA SER A 48 5.66 14.83 20.16
C SER A 48 4.15 14.86 20.24
N ALA A 49 3.49 13.77 19.85
CA ALA A 49 2.04 13.65 19.92
C ALA A 49 1.54 13.95 21.34
N GLY A 50 0.53 14.85 21.44
CA GLY A 50 0.03 15.36 22.71
C GLY A 50 0.91 16.43 23.38
N ASN A 51 2.07 16.77 22.79
CA ASN A 51 2.97 17.82 23.29
C ASN A 51 3.56 18.64 22.12
N GLY A 52 2.72 19.50 21.55
CA GLY A 52 3.08 20.46 20.51
C GLY A 52 3.22 19.91 19.09
N LEU A 53 3.00 18.64 18.85
CA LEU A 53 2.99 18.06 17.51
C LEU A 53 1.58 18.16 16.90
N SER A 54 1.50 18.82 15.75
CA SER A 54 0.32 18.94 14.88
C SER A 54 0.79 19.12 13.44
N LEU A 55 -0.10 19.13 12.46
CA LEU A 55 0.28 19.46 11.07
C LEU A 55 0.93 20.86 10.98
N ASP A 56 0.44 21.85 11.75
CA ASP A 56 1.01 23.19 11.76
C ASP A 56 2.45 23.25 12.31
N THR A 57 2.88 22.21 13.01
CA THR A 57 4.28 22.13 13.49
C THR A 57 5.23 21.74 12.35
N LEU A 58 4.71 21.09 11.32
CA LEU A 58 5.46 20.71 10.13
C LEU A 58 5.50 21.92 9.20
N ALA A 59 6.66 22.57 9.12
CA ALA A 59 6.84 23.76 8.29
C ALA A 59 8.31 23.84 7.83
N PRO A 60 8.63 24.58 6.78
CA PRO A 60 10.02 24.85 6.37
C PRO A 60 10.86 25.47 7.50
N ARG A 61 10.21 26.16 8.43
CA ARG A 61 10.84 26.76 9.61
C ARG A 61 10.02 26.47 10.87
N TYR A 62 10.67 25.95 11.90
CA TYR A 62 10.03 25.62 13.17
C TYR A 62 9.82 26.84 14.07
N ALA A 63 8.97 26.69 15.09
CA ALA A 63 8.62 27.77 16.02
C ALA A 63 9.83 28.30 16.82
N ASP A 64 10.89 27.51 16.99
CA ASP A 64 12.14 27.93 17.62
C ASP A 64 13.03 28.78 16.71
N GLY A 65 12.59 29.06 15.49
CA GLY A 65 13.29 29.83 14.48
C GLY A 65 14.35 29.07 13.69
N THR A 66 14.47 27.73 13.88
CA THR A 66 15.39 26.89 13.10
C THR A 66 14.71 26.37 11.84
N ASP A 67 15.49 26.22 10.76
CA ASP A 67 14.98 25.69 9.51
C ASP A 67 14.83 24.16 9.59
N ALA A 68 13.74 23.63 9.02
CA ALA A 68 13.54 22.22 8.83
C ALA A 68 14.57 21.64 7.84
N GLN A 69 14.96 20.40 8.05
CA GLN A 69 15.97 19.74 7.23
C GLN A 69 15.37 18.51 6.55
N LYS A 70 15.87 18.15 5.36
CA LYS A 70 15.49 16.88 4.68
C LYS A 70 15.78 15.63 5.50
N SER A 71 16.67 15.73 6.48
CA SER A 71 17.01 14.65 7.40
C SER A 71 16.12 14.59 8.65
N ASP A 72 15.20 15.53 8.82
CA ASP A 72 14.22 15.50 9.91
C ASP A 72 13.17 14.42 9.62
N VAL A 73 12.65 13.80 10.66
CA VAL A 73 11.72 12.67 10.52
C VAL A 73 10.52 12.84 11.44
N LEU A 74 9.35 12.53 10.93
CA LEU A 74 8.11 12.36 11.69
C LEU A 74 7.83 10.87 11.80
N GLY A 75 8.31 10.21 12.83
CA GLY A 75 8.31 8.76 12.93
C GLY A 75 7.48 8.22 14.09
N ILE A 76 7.15 6.94 13.97
CA ILE A 76 6.42 6.15 14.95
C ILE A 76 7.40 5.54 15.95
N GLN A 77 7.03 5.55 17.24
CA GLN A 77 7.72 4.76 18.27
C GLN A 77 7.08 3.38 18.35
N GLY A 78 7.75 2.35 17.82
CA GLY A 78 7.28 0.97 17.89
C GLY A 78 7.10 0.32 16.52
N LYS A 79 6.71 -0.98 16.51
CA LYS A 79 6.65 -1.80 15.29
C LYS A 79 5.27 -2.40 15.00
N ASP A 80 4.26 -2.12 15.79
CA ASP A 80 2.91 -2.63 15.58
C ASP A 80 2.03 -1.56 14.90
N TYR A 81 2.43 -1.19 13.69
CA TYR A 81 1.77 -0.12 12.91
C TYR A 81 0.29 -0.39 12.70
N ARG A 82 -0.08 -1.64 12.43
CA ARG A 82 -1.47 -1.98 12.21
C ARG A 82 -2.33 -1.80 13.45
N SER A 83 -1.89 -2.29 14.60
CA SER A 83 -2.64 -2.10 15.85
C SER A 83 -2.71 -0.61 16.23
N GLN A 84 -1.67 0.16 15.94
CA GLN A 84 -1.67 1.60 16.15
C GLN A 84 -2.68 2.28 15.23
N TYR A 85 -2.67 1.96 13.94
CA TYR A 85 -3.61 2.49 12.96
C TYR A 85 -5.07 2.19 13.33
N VAL A 86 -5.39 0.93 13.66
CA VAL A 86 -6.75 0.55 14.05
C VAL A 86 -7.21 1.35 15.26
N LYS A 87 -6.39 1.45 16.30
CA LYS A 87 -6.72 2.22 17.51
C LYS A 87 -6.90 3.71 17.22
N LEU A 88 -6.02 4.28 16.40
CA LEU A 88 -6.09 5.68 16.02
C LEU A 88 -7.37 5.94 15.22
N ARG A 89 -7.66 5.11 14.24
CA ARG A 89 -8.86 5.20 13.42
C ARG A 89 -10.15 5.03 14.22
N GLU A 90 -10.14 4.19 15.27
CA GLU A 90 -11.27 4.07 16.20
C GLU A 90 -11.45 5.33 17.06
N ALA A 91 -10.34 5.89 17.55
CA ALA A 91 -10.35 7.05 18.42
C ALA A 91 -10.63 8.38 17.66
N ARG A 92 -10.23 8.49 16.40
CA ARG A 92 -10.25 9.70 15.57
C ARG A 92 -10.99 9.45 14.26
N ALA A 93 -12.30 9.26 14.38
CA ALA A 93 -13.17 9.04 13.20
C ALA A 93 -13.18 10.24 12.23
N ASP A 94 -12.86 11.42 12.71
CA ASP A 94 -12.72 12.66 11.95
C ASP A 94 -11.55 12.67 10.96
N LEU A 95 -10.56 11.80 11.16
CA LEU A 95 -9.40 11.67 10.27
C LEU A 95 -9.63 10.70 9.10
N ARG A 96 -10.71 9.93 9.11
CA ARG A 96 -10.96 8.89 8.12
C ARG A 96 -11.39 9.46 6.77
N ASN A 97 -11.06 8.71 5.71
CA ASN A 97 -11.56 8.89 4.36
C ASN A 97 -11.31 10.30 3.81
N LYS A 98 -10.06 10.77 3.88
CA LYS A 98 -9.64 12.07 3.38
C LYS A 98 -8.83 11.95 2.10
N ILE A 99 -8.91 12.98 1.27
CA ILE A 99 -8.09 13.18 0.08
C ILE A 99 -7.73 14.66 -0.03
N TYR A 100 -6.50 14.94 -0.44
CA TYR A 100 -6.01 16.30 -0.59
C TYR A 100 -6.07 16.70 -2.05
N GLY A 101 -6.75 17.82 -2.35
CA GLY A 101 -6.90 18.35 -3.70
C GLY A 101 -6.09 19.62 -3.89
N HIS A 102 -5.32 19.68 -4.97
CA HIS A 102 -4.55 20.84 -5.39
C HIS A 102 -4.80 21.11 -6.88
N ALA A 103 -4.97 22.37 -7.25
CA ALA A 103 -5.19 22.78 -8.63
C ALA A 103 -3.98 23.57 -9.12
N GLN A 104 -3.31 23.09 -10.17
CA GLN A 104 -2.10 23.69 -10.69
C GLN A 104 -2.22 23.95 -12.18
N THR A 105 -1.72 25.10 -12.64
CA THR A 105 -1.62 25.42 -14.07
C THR A 105 -0.19 25.15 -14.53
N ASP A 106 -0.04 24.35 -15.58
CA ASP A 106 1.26 24.07 -16.17
C ASP A 106 1.81 25.27 -16.99
N PRO A 107 3.08 25.23 -17.40
CA PRO A 107 3.67 26.31 -18.19
C PRO A 107 2.99 26.58 -19.55
N ASP A 108 2.27 25.61 -20.09
CA ASP A 108 1.53 25.71 -21.36
C ASP A 108 0.10 26.26 -21.16
N GLY A 109 -0.29 26.49 -19.90
CA GLY A 109 -1.59 27.07 -19.50
C GLY A 109 -2.70 26.03 -19.32
N ALA A 110 -2.41 24.74 -19.33
CA ALA A 110 -3.40 23.71 -19.00
C ALA A 110 -3.59 23.61 -17.48
N LEU A 111 -4.85 23.53 -17.06
CA LEU A 111 -5.21 23.29 -15.66
C LEU A 111 -5.12 21.80 -15.36
N TRP A 112 -4.52 21.49 -14.23
CA TRP A 112 -4.43 20.13 -13.67
C TRP A 112 -5.06 20.10 -12.29
N LEU A 113 -5.84 19.05 -12.03
CA LEU A 113 -6.37 18.72 -10.71
C LEU A 113 -5.56 17.57 -10.16
N GLN A 114 -4.82 17.84 -9.10
CA GLN A 114 -4.01 16.85 -8.39
C GLN A 114 -4.77 16.34 -7.17
N TYR A 115 -4.75 15.03 -6.96
CA TYR A 115 -5.35 14.41 -5.79
C TYR A 115 -4.31 13.54 -5.12
N TRP A 116 -3.97 13.91 -3.88
CA TRP A 116 -2.98 13.24 -3.07
C TRP A 116 -3.66 12.43 -1.99
N PHE A 117 -3.28 11.16 -1.92
CA PHE A 117 -3.77 10.21 -0.94
C PHE A 117 -2.69 9.99 0.11
N TRP A 118 -3.07 10.08 1.36
CA TRP A 118 -2.21 9.72 2.48
C TRP A 118 -2.60 8.36 3.02
N TYR A 119 -1.59 7.50 3.22
CA TYR A 119 -1.73 6.22 3.90
C TYR A 119 -0.75 6.16 5.07
N PHE A 120 -1.22 5.63 6.21
CA PHE A 120 -0.46 5.59 7.45
C PHE A 120 0.79 4.71 7.37
N TYR A 121 0.72 3.65 6.59
CA TYR A 121 1.78 2.67 6.44
C TYR A 121 1.70 1.98 5.07
N ASN A 122 2.82 1.84 4.39
CA ASN A 122 2.97 1.00 3.21
C ASN A 122 3.27 -0.43 3.68
N ASP A 123 2.27 -1.32 3.58
CA ASP A 123 2.34 -2.73 3.97
C ASP A 123 2.68 -3.63 2.77
N TYR A 124 3.43 -3.08 1.83
CA TYR A 124 3.86 -3.77 0.63
C TYR A 124 5.05 -4.68 0.94
N GLN A 125 4.77 -5.92 1.34
CA GLN A 125 5.81 -6.87 1.69
C GLN A 125 6.37 -7.57 0.46
N LEU A 126 7.58 -7.23 0.13
CA LEU A 126 8.43 -8.05 -0.71
C LEU A 126 9.08 -9.16 0.13
N ALA A 127 9.62 -10.19 -0.54
CA ALA A 127 10.38 -11.25 0.14
C ALA A 127 11.39 -10.66 1.14
N ALA A 128 11.47 -11.23 2.33
CA ALA A 128 12.28 -10.75 3.45
C ALA A 128 11.87 -9.39 4.06
N GLY A 129 10.63 -8.93 3.85
CA GLY A 129 10.09 -7.70 4.44
C GLY A 129 10.67 -6.42 3.83
N PHE A 130 11.05 -6.48 2.56
CA PHE A 130 11.35 -5.30 1.77
C PHE A 130 10.06 -4.55 1.39
N GLY A 131 10.15 -3.26 1.11
CA GLY A 131 9.04 -2.43 0.68
C GLY A 131 8.14 -1.90 1.81
N LEU A 132 8.41 -2.25 3.07
CA LEU A 132 7.66 -1.73 4.22
C LEU A 132 8.18 -0.37 4.63
N HIS A 133 7.32 0.64 4.70
CA HIS A 133 7.70 1.95 5.25
C HIS A 133 6.53 2.66 5.94
N GLU A 134 6.90 3.52 6.91
CA GLU A 134 5.98 4.42 7.57
C GLU A 134 5.58 5.54 6.64
N GLY A 135 4.28 5.84 6.60
CA GLY A 135 3.71 6.86 5.75
C GLY A 135 3.80 6.51 4.26
N ASP A 136 2.81 6.92 3.51
CA ASP A 136 2.81 6.77 2.07
C ASP A 136 1.98 7.87 1.42
N TRP A 137 2.55 8.53 0.38
CA TRP A 137 1.89 9.54 -0.41
C TRP A 137 1.76 9.06 -1.84
N GLU A 138 0.52 8.87 -2.26
CA GLU A 138 0.18 8.48 -3.62
C GLU A 138 -0.66 9.56 -4.31
N MET A 139 -0.65 9.59 -5.64
CA MET A 139 -1.37 10.64 -6.36
C MET A 139 -1.99 10.19 -7.67
N VAL A 140 -3.03 10.92 -8.06
CA VAL A 140 -3.58 10.92 -9.40
C VAL A 140 -3.77 12.35 -9.89
N GLU A 141 -3.70 12.56 -11.20
CA GLU A 141 -3.88 13.86 -11.83
C GLU A 141 -4.90 13.78 -12.96
N LEU A 142 -5.66 14.86 -13.11
CA LEU A 142 -6.59 15.06 -14.22
C LEU A 142 -6.23 16.35 -14.95
N ARG A 143 -5.90 16.26 -16.25
CA ARG A 143 -5.76 17.44 -17.08
C ARG A 143 -7.12 17.91 -17.55
N MET A 144 -7.35 19.22 -17.49
CA MET A 144 -8.64 19.83 -17.79
C MET A 144 -8.65 20.48 -19.17
N THR A 145 -9.75 20.30 -19.90
CA THR A 145 -10.13 21.09 -21.08
C THR A 145 -11.45 21.79 -20.76
N GLY A 146 -11.38 23.10 -20.46
CA GLY A 146 -12.50 23.81 -19.86
C GLY A 146 -12.87 23.23 -18.51
N ASP A 147 -14.14 22.90 -18.31
CA ASP A 147 -14.67 22.35 -17.06
C ASP A 147 -14.75 20.80 -17.06
N THR A 148 -14.05 20.13 -17.96
CA THR A 148 -14.09 18.66 -18.09
C THR A 148 -12.67 18.13 -18.26
N PRO A 149 -12.31 17.01 -17.60
CA PRO A 149 -11.04 16.37 -17.86
C PRO A 149 -10.97 15.83 -19.30
N ASP A 150 -9.77 15.84 -19.88
CA ASP A 150 -9.48 15.19 -21.16
C ASP A 150 -8.48 14.03 -21.00
N LEU A 151 -7.71 14.04 -19.90
CA LEU A 151 -6.69 13.06 -19.60
C LEU A 151 -6.68 12.75 -18.09
N ALA A 152 -6.45 11.49 -17.74
CA ALA A 152 -6.14 11.07 -16.38
C ALA A 152 -4.76 10.43 -16.33
N LEU A 153 -4.01 10.70 -15.25
CA LEU A 153 -2.71 10.14 -14.93
C LEU A 153 -2.77 9.52 -13.54
N TYR A 154 -2.42 8.24 -13.44
CA TYR A 154 -2.35 7.54 -12.16
C TYR A 154 -0.91 7.18 -11.87
N ALA A 155 -0.37 7.69 -10.77
CA ALA A 155 1.00 7.40 -10.34
C ALA A 155 1.14 5.94 -9.90
N GLN A 156 2.28 5.34 -10.27
CA GLN A 156 2.59 3.94 -10.02
C GLN A 156 4.09 3.81 -9.76
N HIS A 157 4.48 3.87 -8.49
CA HIS A 157 5.91 3.84 -8.11
C HIS A 157 6.73 4.94 -8.83
N ALA A 158 7.73 4.54 -9.63
CA ALA A 158 8.57 5.48 -10.37
C ALA A 158 7.93 6.00 -11.68
N TYR A 159 6.75 5.48 -12.06
CA TYR A 159 6.07 5.74 -13.34
C TYR A 159 4.65 6.26 -13.13
N ALA A 160 3.94 6.41 -14.24
CA ALA A 160 2.50 6.65 -14.29
C ALA A 160 1.88 5.86 -15.43
N GLU A 161 0.58 5.67 -15.39
CA GLU A 161 -0.24 5.27 -16.55
C GLU A 161 -1.14 6.43 -16.91
N SER A 162 -1.37 6.65 -18.21
CA SER A 162 -2.28 7.68 -18.72
C SER A 162 -3.41 7.06 -19.50
N ARG A 163 -4.62 7.63 -19.35
CA ARG A 163 -5.78 7.30 -20.20
C ARG A 163 -6.51 8.55 -20.62
N SER A 164 -7.07 8.52 -21.83
CA SER A 164 -8.06 9.51 -22.20
C SER A 164 -9.26 9.45 -21.25
N TRP A 165 -9.89 10.59 -20.97
CA TRP A 165 -10.98 10.64 -20.01
C TRP A 165 -12.14 9.70 -20.33
N ASP A 166 -12.38 9.44 -21.62
CA ASP A 166 -13.44 8.52 -22.08
C ASP A 166 -13.17 7.06 -21.70
N GLU A 167 -11.92 6.67 -21.56
CA GLU A 167 -11.47 5.32 -21.19
C GLU A 167 -11.40 5.09 -19.67
N VAL A 168 -11.49 6.16 -18.88
CA VAL A 168 -11.48 6.07 -17.42
C VAL A 168 -12.80 5.52 -16.92
N GLU A 169 -12.77 4.51 -16.06
CA GLU A 169 -13.97 4.07 -15.34
C GLU A 169 -14.45 5.17 -14.40
N LYS A 170 -15.75 5.38 -14.39
CA LYS A 170 -16.40 6.43 -13.60
C LYS A 170 -17.53 5.87 -12.73
N THR A 171 -17.71 6.47 -11.58
CA THR A 171 -18.90 6.26 -10.77
C THR A 171 -20.14 6.83 -11.47
N ALA A 172 -21.33 6.50 -10.98
CA ALA A 172 -22.58 7.00 -11.58
C ALA A 172 -22.71 8.53 -11.57
N ASP A 173 -22.03 9.21 -10.65
CA ASP A 173 -21.97 10.68 -10.55
C ASP A 173 -20.75 11.29 -11.28
N GLY A 174 -20.00 10.48 -12.05
CA GLY A 174 -18.98 10.92 -12.98
C GLY A 174 -17.58 11.09 -12.37
N ARG A 175 -17.32 10.63 -11.15
CA ARG A 175 -15.99 10.64 -10.52
C ARG A 175 -15.12 9.51 -11.06
N PRO A 176 -13.81 9.73 -11.28
CA PRO A 176 -12.91 8.66 -11.71
C PRO A 176 -12.74 7.60 -10.62
N VAL A 177 -12.72 6.34 -11.03
CA VAL A 177 -12.45 5.21 -10.13
C VAL A 177 -10.97 4.91 -10.15
N THR A 178 -10.36 4.74 -8.97
CA THR A 178 -8.99 4.28 -8.81
C THR A 178 -8.97 2.91 -8.14
N TYR A 179 -7.97 2.12 -8.48
CA TYR A 179 -7.73 0.79 -7.91
C TYR A 179 -6.36 0.79 -7.23
N PRO A 180 -6.27 1.21 -5.94
CA PRO A 180 -5.00 1.21 -5.22
C PRO A 180 -4.47 -0.21 -5.05
N GLY A 181 -3.21 -0.42 -5.41
CA GLY A 181 -2.50 -1.69 -5.20
C GLY A 181 -2.45 -2.05 -3.73
N ARG A 182 -2.69 -3.32 -3.41
CA ARG A 182 -2.72 -3.78 -2.02
C ARG A 182 -1.37 -3.55 -1.35
N GLY A 183 -1.37 -2.75 -0.29
CA GLY A 183 -0.22 -2.42 0.54
C GLY A 183 0.77 -1.45 -0.10
N SER A 184 0.87 -1.38 -1.44
CA SER A 184 1.71 -0.42 -2.17
C SER A 184 0.98 0.89 -2.45
N HIS A 185 -0.35 0.85 -2.48
CA HIS A 185 -1.27 1.94 -2.78
C HIS A 185 -1.09 2.63 -4.14
N ALA A 186 -0.12 2.18 -4.96
CA ALA A 186 0.04 2.65 -6.33
C ALA A 186 -1.30 2.58 -7.08
N SER A 187 -1.65 3.63 -7.81
CA SER A 187 -3.00 3.78 -8.38
C SER A 187 -3.11 3.17 -9.77
N TYR A 188 -4.11 2.29 -9.98
CA TYR A 188 -4.40 1.63 -11.24
C TYR A 188 -5.77 1.99 -11.79
N PHE A 189 -5.97 1.84 -13.11
CA PHE A 189 -7.25 2.11 -13.77
C PHE A 189 -8.25 0.96 -13.73
N THR A 190 -7.80 -0.24 -13.41
CA THR A 190 -8.67 -1.43 -13.32
C THR A 190 -8.17 -2.37 -12.22
N ALA A 191 -9.05 -3.24 -11.73
CA ALA A 191 -8.62 -4.36 -10.93
C ALA A 191 -7.72 -5.30 -11.74
N GLY A 192 -6.69 -5.88 -11.12
CA GLY A 192 -5.79 -6.78 -11.81
C GLY A 192 -4.50 -7.07 -11.07
N LEU A 193 -3.65 -7.85 -11.74
CA LEU A 193 -2.25 -8.08 -11.41
C LEU A 193 -1.39 -7.24 -12.36
N TYR A 194 -0.52 -6.43 -11.80
CA TYR A 194 0.34 -5.52 -12.53
C TYR A 194 1.81 -5.86 -12.30
N GLU A 195 2.54 -6.12 -13.38
CA GLU A 195 3.99 -6.29 -13.32
C GLU A 195 4.64 -4.91 -13.19
N THR A 196 5.38 -4.71 -12.12
CA THR A 196 6.21 -3.52 -11.88
C THR A 196 7.68 -3.84 -12.15
N GLU A 197 8.62 -3.00 -11.78
CA GLU A 197 10.05 -3.23 -11.98
C GLU A 197 10.61 -4.37 -11.10
N GLY A 198 10.28 -5.60 -11.46
CA GLY A 198 10.70 -6.80 -10.72
C GLY A 198 9.72 -7.28 -9.66
N TRP A 199 8.53 -6.65 -9.56
CA TRP A 199 7.49 -6.96 -8.59
C TRP A 199 6.12 -7.04 -9.25
N TYR A 200 5.10 -7.32 -8.45
CA TYR A 200 3.70 -7.29 -8.91
C TYR A 200 2.83 -6.55 -7.91
N ASP A 201 2.05 -5.61 -8.37
CA ASP A 201 0.93 -5.08 -7.61
C ASP A 201 -0.35 -5.83 -7.90
N ILE A 202 -1.20 -5.92 -6.89
CA ILE A 202 -2.46 -6.61 -6.96
C ILE A 202 -3.55 -5.73 -6.39
N VAL A 203 -4.68 -5.71 -7.07
CA VAL A 203 -5.90 -5.13 -6.55
C VAL A 203 -7.11 -5.87 -7.12
N ASP A 204 -7.97 -6.42 -6.27
CA ASP A 204 -9.20 -7.09 -6.71
C ASP A 204 -10.40 -6.15 -6.84
N GLY A 205 -10.29 -4.92 -6.32
CA GLY A 205 -11.31 -3.88 -6.41
C GLY A 205 -12.66 -4.23 -5.75
N LYS A 206 -12.69 -5.23 -4.87
CA LYS A 206 -13.93 -5.72 -4.26
C LYS A 206 -14.38 -4.97 -3.01
N ARG A 207 -13.53 -4.07 -2.52
CA ARG A 207 -13.83 -3.30 -1.31
C ARG A 207 -14.21 -1.89 -1.67
N ASP A 208 -15.52 -1.64 -1.71
CA ASP A 208 -16.07 -0.29 -1.82
C ASP A 208 -15.75 0.53 -0.57
N THR A 209 -15.49 1.80 -0.76
CA THR A 209 -15.24 2.76 0.31
C THR A 209 -16.29 3.86 0.30
N PRO A 210 -16.49 4.54 1.43
CA PRO A 210 -17.21 5.81 1.43
C PRO A 210 -16.58 6.81 0.46
N VAL A 211 -17.36 7.77 0.01
CA VAL A 211 -16.83 8.93 -0.72
C VAL A 211 -15.82 9.65 0.17
N LEU A 212 -14.65 9.95 -0.38
CA LEU A 212 -13.63 10.66 0.37
C LEU A 212 -14.04 12.11 0.60
N ASP A 213 -13.76 12.63 1.78
CA ASP A 213 -13.87 14.06 2.06
C ASP A 213 -12.66 14.78 1.48
N LEU A 214 -12.92 15.80 0.67
CA LEU A 214 -11.89 16.61 0.06
C LEU A 214 -11.33 17.64 1.07
N VAL A 215 -10.01 17.66 1.19
CA VAL A 215 -9.25 18.73 1.83
C VAL A 215 -8.59 19.52 0.71
N VAL A 216 -9.10 20.71 0.41
CA VAL A 216 -8.49 21.59 -0.60
C VAL A 216 -7.22 22.19 -0.03
N VAL A 217 -6.11 22.03 -0.74
CA VAL A 217 -4.86 22.73 -0.44
C VAL A 217 -4.92 24.08 -1.16
N PRO A 218 -4.95 25.19 -0.42
CA PRO A 218 -5.03 26.52 -1.01
C PRO A 218 -3.70 26.95 -1.66
N ASP A 219 -3.75 27.96 -2.53
CA ASP A 219 -2.58 28.51 -3.23
C ASP A 219 -1.52 29.10 -2.28
N ASP A 220 -1.93 29.57 -1.09
CA ASP A 220 -1.04 29.99 0.01
C ASP A 220 -0.69 28.81 0.93
N GLU A 221 -0.16 27.77 0.39
CA GLU A 221 0.08 26.45 0.94
C GLU A 221 0.35 26.40 2.44
N PRO A 222 -0.29 25.47 3.18
CA PRO A 222 0.03 25.27 4.59
C PRO A 222 1.44 24.69 4.73
N GLY A 223 2.19 25.10 5.75
CA GLY A 223 3.60 24.79 5.92
C GLY A 223 3.94 23.28 5.87
N TRP A 224 3.00 22.38 6.24
CA TRP A 224 3.23 20.95 6.19
C TRP A 224 3.39 20.41 4.76
N VAL A 225 2.81 21.06 3.76
CA VAL A 225 2.95 20.70 2.34
C VAL A 225 4.40 20.89 1.89
N GLU A 226 5.00 22.01 2.30
CA GLU A 226 6.39 22.39 1.98
C GLU A 226 7.42 21.76 2.94
N TRP A 227 6.99 21.10 4.01
CA TRP A 227 7.91 20.52 4.98
C TRP A 227 8.86 19.50 4.32
N PRO A 228 10.21 19.71 4.40
CA PRO A 228 11.17 18.91 3.62
C PRO A 228 11.51 17.55 4.23
N GLY A 229 11.09 17.29 5.46
CA GLY A 229 11.42 16.07 6.19
C GLY A 229 10.64 14.83 5.72
N ALA A 230 10.99 13.68 6.26
CA ALA A 230 10.36 12.40 5.93
C ALA A 230 9.14 12.12 6.83
N TRP A 231 8.06 11.71 6.21
CA TRP A 231 6.81 11.30 6.87
C TRP A 231 6.87 9.85 7.38
N GLY A 232 7.88 9.58 8.18
CA GLY A 232 8.20 8.30 8.79
C GLY A 232 9.68 8.20 9.08
N ASP A 233 10.10 7.18 9.84
CA ASP A 233 11.51 6.94 10.21
C ASP A 233 12.09 5.66 9.55
N THR A 234 11.42 5.18 8.50
CA THR A 234 11.94 4.03 7.74
C THR A 234 13.12 4.46 6.90
N LYS A 235 14.24 3.74 7.09
CA LYS A 235 15.46 3.93 6.30
C LYS A 235 15.74 2.67 5.49
N PRO A 236 16.10 2.81 4.22
CA PRO A 236 16.45 1.67 3.39
C PRO A 236 17.58 0.85 4.06
N ARG A 237 17.36 -0.45 4.22
CA ARG A 237 18.42 -1.39 4.67
C ARG A 237 19.39 -1.68 3.54
N ILE A 238 18.86 -1.71 2.32
CA ILE A 238 19.64 -1.87 1.10
C ILE A 238 19.33 -0.70 0.18
N LYS A 239 20.31 0.16 -0.04
CA LYS A 239 20.21 1.30 -0.94
C LYS A 239 19.78 0.83 -2.34
N ASP A 240 18.88 1.57 -2.95
CA ASP A 240 18.33 1.34 -4.30
C ASP A 240 17.40 0.10 -4.42
N LEU A 241 17.13 -0.62 -3.32
CA LEU A 241 16.17 -1.74 -3.29
C LEU A 241 14.99 -1.50 -2.34
N GLU A 242 15.13 -0.62 -1.39
CA GLU A 242 14.07 -0.26 -0.43
C GLU A 242 13.78 1.23 -0.54
N GLU A 243 12.51 1.56 -0.44
CA GLU A 243 12.06 2.94 -0.38
C GLU A 243 12.13 3.45 1.07
N PRO A 244 12.64 4.66 1.30
CA PRO A 244 12.52 5.32 2.59
C PRO A 244 11.07 5.80 2.78
N SER A 245 10.72 6.16 4.01
CA SER A 245 9.50 6.94 4.25
C SER A 245 9.43 8.16 3.32
N PRO A 246 8.25 8.50 2.76
CA PRO A 246 8.12 9.54 1.75
C PRO A 246 8.36 10.94 2.31
N THR A 247 8.66 11.87 1.42
CA THR A 247 8.56 13.31 1.68
C THR A 247 7.16 13.82 1.34
N GLY A 248 6.82 15.03 1.80
CA GLY A 248 5.51 15.63 1.53
C GLY A 248 5.28 15.98 0.05
N PRO A 249 4.03 16.29 -0.33
CA PRO A 249 3.63 16.51 -1.72
C PRO A 249 4.46 17.54 -2.47
N ALA A 250 4.73 18.70 -1.89
CA ALA A 250 5.51 19.77 -2.55
C ALA A 250 7.01 19.45 -2.71
N GLN A 251 7.50 18.34 -2.12
CA GLN A 251 8.86 17.88 -2.38
C GLN A 251 8.97 17.06 -3.68
N HIS A 252 7.85 16.74 -4.31
CA HIS A 252 7.79 16.08 -5.61
C HIS A 252 7.76 17.11 -6.74
N PRO A 253 8.51 16.88 -7.84
CA PRO A 253 8.56 17.85 -8.95
C PRO A 253 7.22 18.01 -9.68
N TYR A 254 6.26 17.10 -9.43
CA TYR A 254 4.92 17.15 -10.02
C TYR A 254 4.01 18.17 -9.36
N TRP A 255 4.30 18.57 -8.12
CA TRP A 255 3.50 19.55 -7.39
C TRP A 255 3.33 20.85 -8.16
N GLU A 256 4.44 21.45 -8.58
CA GLU A 256 4.45 22.68 -9.38
C GLU A 256 4.42 22.41 -10.89
N HIS A 257 4.74 21.19 -11.32
CA HIS A 257 4.92 20.78 -12.70
C HIS A 257 4.20 19.47 -13.02
N PRO A 258 2.86 19.48 -13.03
CA PRO A 258 2.07 18.26 -13.25
C PRO A 258 2.40 17.57 -14.59
N GLU A 259 2.76 18.34 -15.62
CA GLU A 259 3.15 17.81 -16.92
C GLU A 259 4.35 16.86 -16.87
N LYS A 260 5.19 16.95 -15.82
CA LYS A 260 6.34 16.05 -15.64
C LYS A 260 5.95 14.62 -15.30
N LEU A 261 4.78 14.42 -14.68
CA LEU A 261 4.27 13.07 -14.46
C LEU A 261 3.85 12.42 -15.79
N PHE A 262 3.28 13.19 -16.70
CA PHE A 262 2.93 12.71 -18.04
C PHE A 262 4.15 12.20 -18.81
N ALA A 263 5.29 12.85 -18.65
CA ALA A 263 6.54 12.40 -19.26
C ALA A 263 7.03 11.03 -18.74
N LYS A 264 6.49 10.56 -17.60
CA LYS A 264 6.74 9.24 -17.02
C LYS A 264 5.64 8.22 -17.32
N ALA A 265 4.62 8.63 -18.08
CA ALA A 265 3.55 7.72 -18.46
C ALA A 265 4.07 6.59 -19.36
N ILE A 266 3.78 5.38 -18.97
CA ILE A 266 4.09 4.16 -19.73
C ILE A 266 2.79 3.48 -20.12
N ASP A 267 2.79 2.83 -21.28
CA ASP A 267 1.70 1.95 -21.68
C ASP A 267 1.86 0.62 -20.94
N ARG A 268 1.26 0.52 -19.75
CA ARG A 268 1.18 -0.76 -19.06
C ARG A 268 0.11 -1.61 -19.71
N LYS A 269 0.53 -2.55 -20.51
CA LYS A 269 -0.38 -3.62 -20.92
C LYS A 269 -0.76 -4.40 -19.68
N VAL A 270 -2.02 -4.28 -19.28
CA VAL A 270 -2.62 -5.16 -18.28
C VAL A 270 -2.41 -6.58 -18.79
N LYS A 271 -1.45 -7.33 -18.24
CA LYS A 271 -1.51 -8.78 -18.33
C LYS A 271 -2.81 -9.12 -17.64
N LYS A 272 -3.74 -9.78 -18.31
CA LYS A 272 -5.13 -10.10 -17.88
C LYS A 272 -5.38 -9.96 -16.38
N PRO A 273 -6.55 -9.46 -15.94
CA PRO A 273 -6.87 -9.37 -14.52
C PRO A 273 -6.84 -10.77 -13.92
N LEU A 274 -5.71 -11.15 -13.33
CA LEU A 274 -5.56 -12.38 -12.60
C LEU A 274 -5.68 -12.02 -11.14
N ALA A 275 -6.81 -12.34 -10.51
CA ALA A 275 -6.84 -12.38 -9.05
C ALA A 275 -5.80 -13.43 -8.62
N PRO A 276 -4.82 -13.07 -7.78
CA PRO A 276 -3.85 -14.06 -7.32
C PRO A 276 -4.53 -15.11 -6.49
N PRO A 277 -3.97 -16.33 -6.44
CA PRO A 277 -4.46 -17.33 -5.52
C PRO A 277 -4.34 -16.83 -4.08
N GLU A 278 -5.39 -17.02 -3.31
CA GLU A 278 -5.33 -16.80 -1.88
C GLU A 278 -4.66 -18.00 -1.20
N LEU A 279 -3.64 -17.74 -0.39
CA LEU A 279 -2.90 -18.73 0.38
C LEU A 279 -3.03 -18.44 1.88
N ASP A 280 -3.11 -19.47 2.72
CA ASP A 280 -3.11 -19.29 4.17
C ASP A 280 -2.45 -20.45 4.91
N ALA A 281 -1.81 -20.10 6.04
CA ALA A 281 -1.27 -21.06 6.99
C ALA A 281 -1.76 -20.71 8.39
N THR A 282 -2.32 -21.69 9.08
CA THR A 282 -2.88 -21.50 10.43
C THR A 282 -2.44 -22.60 11.38
N ARG A 283 -2.47 -22.30 12.68
CA ARG A 283 -2.36 -23.27 13.74
C ARG A 283 -3.75 -23.79 14.09
N HIS A 284 -3.94 -25.12 14.06
CA HIS A 284 -5.16 -25.75 14.51
C HIS A 284 -4.83 -27.08 15.18
N ASP A 285 -5.31 -27.30 16.41
CA ASP A 285 -5.01 -28.47 17.25
C ASP A 285 -3.51 -28.81 17.36
N GLY A 286 -2.65 -27.76 17.44
CA GLY A 286 -1.21 -27.94 17.54
C GLY A 286 -0.52 -28.36 16.24
N GLU A 287 -1.22 -28.36 15.12
CA GLU A 287 -0.71 -28.72 13.80
C GLU A 287 -0.77 -27.52 12.83
N LEU A 288 0.14 -27.50 11.85
CA LEU A 288 0.12 -26.57 10.73
C LEU A 288 -0.94 -27.00 9.71
N TRP A 289 -1.91 -26.15 9.50
CA TRP A 289 -2.91 -26.27 8.45
C TRP A 289 -2.65 -25.27 7.33
N LEU A 290 -2.83 -25.73 6.10
CA LEU A 290 -2.62 -24.97 4.88
C LEU A 290 -3.92 -24.86 4.11
N ALA A 291 -4.15 -23.71 3.48
CA ALA A 291 -5.31 -23.48 2.63
C ALA A 291 -4.93 -22.68 1.37
N TYR A 292 -5.70 -22.88 0.31
CA TYR A 292 -5.58 -22.11 -0.94
C TYR A 292 -6.95 -21.90 -1.58
N ASP A 293 -7.10 -20.78 -2.28
CA ASP A 293 -8.30 -20.45 -3.06
C ASP A 293 -7.91 -19.81 -4.40
N PHE A 294 -8.34 -20.44 -5.49
CA PHE A 294 -8.15 -20.00 -6.87
C PHE A 294 -9.48 -19.61 -7.55
N THR A 295 -10.56 -19.47 -6.79
CA THR A 295 -11.91 -19.24 -7.35
C THR A 295 -11.96 -18.06 -8.33
N HIS A 296 -11.12 -17.06 -8.12
CA HIS A 296 -11.06 -15.85 -8.94
C HIS A 296 -9.76 -15.75 -9.77
N HIS A 297 -8.98 -16.82 -9.81
CA HIS A 297 -7.74 -16.87 -10.58
C HIS A 297 -8.04 -17.34 -12.01
N GLU A 298 -7.78 -16.47 -12.98
CA GLU A 298 -7.82 -16.81 -14.39
C GLU A 298 -6.39 -17.10 -14.89
N GLY A 299 -5.99 -18.34 -14.89
CA GLY A 299 -4.65 -18.71 -15.37
C GLY A 299 -4.34 -20.13 -14.97
N GLY A 300 -3.31 -20.71 -15.49
CA GLY A 300 -2.77 -22.05 -15.35
C GLY A 300 -3.36 -23.01 -14.30
N GLU A 301 -3.05 -24.25 -14.42
CA GLU A 301 -3.47 -25.26 -13.46
C GLU A 301 -2.56 -25.22 -12.22
N PRO A 302 -3.10 -25.14 -10.98
CA PRO A 302 -2.29 -25.23 -9.78
C PRO A 302 -1.69 -26.64 -9.64
N LEU A 303 -0.39 -26.71 -9.43
CA LEU A 303 0.34 -27.97 -9.38
C LEU A 303 0.78 -28.34 -7.97
N LYS A 304 1.49 -27.43 -7.30
CA LYS A 304 2.13 -27.70 -6.03
C LYS A 304 1.98 -26.50 -5.09
N LEU A 305 1.65 -26.77 -3.84
CA LEU A 305 1.77 -25.83 -2.74
C LEU A 305 3.05 -26.15 -1.96
N ILE A 306 3.91 -25.15 -1.78
CA ILE A 306 5.17 -25.29 -1.06
C ILE A 306 5.04 -24.45 0.22
N ALA A 307 5.38 -25.07 1.36
CA ALA A 307 5.39 -24.39 2.65
C ALA A 307 6.78 -24.51 3.28
N THR A 308 7.41 -23.40 3.56
CA THR A 308 8.68 -23.33 4.28
C THR A 308 8.46 -22.79 5.69
N VAL A 309 8.73 -23.60 6.69
CA VAL A 309 8.47 -23.30 8.11
C VAL A 309 9.74 -22.91 8.80
N ASN A 310 9.81 -21.67 9.28
CA ASN A 310 10.91 -21.11 10.06
C ASN A 310 10.50 -21.02 11.55
N SER A 311 11.34 -21.50 12.47
CA SER A 311 11.17 -21.25 13.90
C SER A 311 11.82 -19.90 14.25
N ARG A 312 11.03 -18.98 14.83
CA ARG A 312 11.56 -17.67 15.27
C ARG A 312 12.29 -17.74 16.62
N ASP A 313 12.06 -18.79 17.39
CA ASP A 313 12.61 -18.95 18.73
C ASP A 313 13.95 -19.71 18.74
N GLU A 314 14.28 -20.41 17.66
CA GLU A 314 15.44 -21.30 17.58
C GLU A 314 16.44 -20.77 16.55
N LYS A 315 17.45 -20.02 17.02
CA LYS A 315 18.52 -19.52 16.14
C LYS A 315 19.38 -20.67 15.60
N GLY A 316 19.57 -20.71 14.28
CA GLY A 316 20.43 -21.70 13.62
C GLY A 316 19.77 -23.03 13.28
N VAL A 317 18.49 -23.19 13.56
CA VAL A 317 17.70 -24.33 13.06
C VAL A 317 17.33 -24.05 11.60
N PRO A 318 17.69 -24.91 10.65
CA PRO A 318 17.34 -24.73 9.25
C PRO A 318 15.82 -24.80 9.04
N PRO A 319 15.28 -24.03 8.10
CA PRO A 319 13.87 -24.12 7.73
C PRO A 319 13.49 -25.53 7.28
N LYS A 320 12.23 -25.90 7.53
CA LYS A 320 11.65 -27.13 6.99
C LYS A 320 10.73 -26.80 5.83
N THR A 321 11.01 -27.37 4.66
CA THR A 321 10.20 -27.19 3.47
C THR A 321 9.37 -28.43 3.17
N PHE A 322 8.09 -28.23 2.90
CA PHE A 322 7.11 -29.25 2.53
C PHE A 322 6.55 -28.91 1.15
N THR A 323 6.36 -29.92 0.32
CA THR A 323 5.75 -29.75 -1.00
C THR A 323 4.52 -30.66 -1.08
N PHE A 324 3.39 -30.08 -1.44
CA PHE A 324 2.11 -30.78 -1.53
C PHE A 324 1.62 -30.72 -2.99
N ASP A 325 1.35 -31.88 -3.56
CA ASP A 325 0.74 -31.97 -4.88
C ASP A 325 -0.76 -31.64 -4.77
N ILE A 326 -1.17 -30.58 -5.45
CA ILE A 326 -2.55 -30.08 -5.49
C ILE A 326 -3.15 -30.15 -6.91
N ALA A 327 -2.42 -30.66 -7.88
CA ALA A 327 -2.90 -30.85 -9.24
C ALA A 327 -4.21 -31.63 -9.26
N GLY A 328 -5.23 -31.10 -9.94
CA GLY A 328 -6.54 -31.74 -10.05
C GLY A 328 -7.39 -31.81 -8.76
N LYS A 329 -6.95 -31.15 -7.66
CA LYS A 329 -7.70 -31.19 -6.39
C LYS A 329 -8.76 -30.05 -6.27
N GLY A 330 -9.01 -29.34 -7.36
CA GLY A 330 -9.99 -28.26 -7.40
C GLY A 330 -9.40 -26.88 -7.14
N VAL A 331 -10.23 -25.86 -7.25
CA VAL A 331 -9.83 -24.45 -7.14
C VAL A 331 -9.70 -23.97 -5.70
N THR A 332 -10.22 -24.72 -4.73
CA THR A 332 -10.07 -24.44 -3.30
C THR A 332 -9.64 -25.68 -2.56
N GLY A 333 -8.80 -25.53 -1.56
CA GLY A 333 -8.35 -26.65 -0.75
C GLY A 333 -7.89 -26.21 0.63
N LYS A 334 -8.00 -27.18 1.58
CA LYS A 334 -7.62 -27.00 2.96
C LYS A 334 -7.24 -28.35 3.54
N PHE A 335 -6.08 -28.43 4.15
CA PHE A 335 -5.58 -29.68 4.69
C PHE A 335 -4.55 -29.50 5.80
N ALA A 336 -4.42 -30.53 6.65
CA ALA A 336 -3.36 -30.63 7.63
C ALA A 336 -2.03 -30.99 6.96
N SER A 337 -0.96 -30.31 7.33
CA SER A 337 0.37 -30.54 6.76
C SER A 337 1.10 -31.77 7.32
N GLY A 338 0.63 -32.33 8.44
CA GLY A 338 1.36 -33.32 9.21
C GLY A 338 2.49 -32.77 10.07
N PHE A 339 2.66 -31.43 10.11
CA PHE A 339 3.70 -30.78 10.89
C PHE A 339 3.16 -30.27 12.23
N GLY A 340 3.63 -30.86 13.33
CA GLY A 340 3.31 -30.43 14.69
C GLY A 340 4.00 -29.13 15.07
N LEU A 341 3.22 -28.16 15.53
CA LEU A 341 3.69 -26.85 15.99
C LEU A 341 3.86 -26.87 17.51
N GLY A 342 5.04 -26.55 18.00
CA GLY A 342 5.29 -26.43 19.43
C GLY A 342 4.33 -25.44 20.12
N PRO A 343 3.70 -25.78 21.26
CA PRO A 343 2.59 -24.98 21.81
C PRO A 343 2.98 -23.58 22.29
N LYS A 344 4.28 -23.34 22.54
CA LYS A 344 4.81 -22.05 22.98
C LYS A 344 5.79 -21.42 21.99
N LYS A 345 5.87 -21.98 20.77
CA LYS A 345 6.82 -21.49 19.76
C LYS A 345 6.16 -20.60 18.74
N HIS A 346 6.91 -19.59 18.30
CA HIS A 346 6.57 -18.76 17.17
C HIS A 346 7.15 -19.36 15.89
N TYR A 347 6.34 -19.36 14.86
CA TYR A 347 6.75 -19.82 13.53
C TYR A 347 6.43 -18.74 12.50
N GLU A 348 7.15 -18.80 11.41
CA GLU A 348 6.88 -18.07 10.18
C GLU A 348 6.79 -19.08 9.07
N VAL A 349 5.70 -19.06 8.33
CA VAL A 349 5.46 -20.00 7.25
C VAL A 349 5.40 -19.24 5.94
N ASP A 350 6.40 -19.48 5.10
CA ASP A 350 6.44 -18.97 3.74
C ASP A 350 5.72 -19.96 2.82
N LEU A 351 4.61 -19.53 2.24
CA LEU A 351 3.82 -20.29 1.29
C LEU A 351 4.13 -19.84 -0.13
N SER A 352 4.26 -20.79 -1.04
CA SER A 352 4.32 -20.50 -2.46
C SER A 352 3.55 -21.54 -3.26
N ILE A 353 3.08 -21.13 -4.44
CA ILE A 353 2.38 -22.04 -5.37
C ILE A 353 3.11 -22.10 -6.70
N THR A 354 3.20 -23.30 -7.25
CA THR A 354 3.64 -23.54 -8.62
C THR A 354 2.42 -23.83 -9.48
N MET A 355 2.33 -23.14 -10.60
CA MET A 355 1.24 -23.29 -11.57
C MET A 355 1.81 -23.71 -12.92
N ARG A 356 0.96 -24.33 -13.75
CA ARG A 356 1.29 -24.70 -15.12
C ARG A 356 0.59 -23.76 -16.09
N GLU A 357 1.37 -23.10 -16.93
CA GLU A 357 0.87 -22.35 -18.08
C GLU A 357 1.48 -22.97 -19.35
N GLY A 358 0.66 -23.70 -20.11
CA GLY A 358 1.16 -24.54 -21.20
C GLY A 358 2.11 -25.62 -20.68
N ASP A 359 3.32 -25.69 -21.22
CA ASP A 359 4.36 -26.65 -20.80
C ASP A 359 5.33 -26.08 -19.73
N THR A 360 5.08 -24.88 -19.22
CA THR A 360 5.97 -24.20 -18.28
C THR A 360 5.39 -24.25 -16.87
N GLU A 361 6.20 -24.68 -15.91
CA GLU A 361 5.91 -24.54 -14.47
C GLU A 361 6.49 -23.23 -13.97
N LEU A 362 5.62 -22.36 -13.47
CA LEU A 362 6.01 -21.05 -12.94
C LEU A 362 5.54 -20.91 -11.48
N PRO A 363 6.39 -20.43 -10.56
CA PRO A 363 5.92 -19.96 -9.27
C PRO A 363 5.02 -18.74 -9.50
N THR A 364 3.83 -18.74 -8.90
CA THR A 364 2.79 -17.76 -9.24
C THR A 364 2.38 -16.87 -8.08
N ALA A 365 2.49 -17.34 -6.85
CA ALA A 365 2.17 -16.56 -5.66
C ALA A 365 2.96 -17.03 -4.47
N SER A 366 3.26 -16.13 -3.54
CA SER A 366 3.77 -16.49 -2.23
C SER A 366 3.12 -15.66 -1.13
N ARG A 367 3.20 -16.16 0.09
CA ARG A 367 2.69 -15.52 1.28
C ARG A 367 3.48 -15.93 2.50
N CYS A 368 3.80 -14.98 3.37
CA CYS A 368 4.36 -15.23 4.69
C CYS A 368 3.25 -15.18 5.75
N CYS A 369 3.13 -16.23 6.53
CA CYS A 369 2.12 -16.36 7.58
C CYS A 369 2.80 -16.48 8.95
N PRO A 370 2.73 -15.46 9.83
CA PRO A 370 3.24 -15.57 11.19
C PRO A 370 2.27 -16.38 12.05
N LEU A 371 2.78 -17.41 12.74
CA LEU A 371 2.03 -18.24 13.66
C LEU A 371 2.48 -17.99 15.10
N ASN A 372 1.65 -17.34 15.88
CA ASN A 372 1.93 -17.03 17.28
C ASN A 372 1.44 -18.15 18.22
N PRO A 373 2.12 -18.38 19.37
CA PRO A 373 1.67 -19.35 20.35
C PRO A 373 0.33 -18.92 20.96
N GLY A 374 -0.53 -19.91 21.23
CA GLY A 374 -1.85 -19.67 21.84
C GLY A 374 -2.92 -19.09 20.91
N VAL A 375 -2.57 -18.76 19.68
CA VAL A 375 -3.55 -18.36 18.66
C VAL A 375 -3.89 -19.59 17.82
N GLU A 376 -5.00 -20.23 18.15
CA GLU A 376 -5.55 -21.33 17.36
C GLU A 376 -6.76 -20.84 16.56
N SER A 377 -6.77 -21.10 15.29
CA SER A 377 -7.92 -20.86 14.43
C SER A 377 -8.77 -22.14 14.36
N LYS A 378 -10.04 -22.05 14.76
CA LYS A 378 -10.97 -23.18 14.63
C LYS A 378 -11.20 -23.59 13.18
N ILE A 379 -10.95 -22.68 12.24
CA ILE A 379 -11.09 -22.91 10.80
C ILE A 379 -10.10 -21.96 10.13
N PRO A 380 -9.24 -22.39 9.19
CA PRO A 380 -8.59 -21.48 8.30
C PRO A 380 -9.66 -20.59 7.68
N ASN A 381 -9.67 -19.34 8.07
CA ASN A 381 -10.74 -18.44 7.72
C ASN A 381 -10.08 -17.25 6.99
N TRP A 382 -10.22 -17.23 5.71
CA TRP A 382 -9.74 -16.16 4.83
C TRP A 382 -10.09 -14.76 5.34
N VAL A 383 -11.21 -14.65 6.09
CA VAL A 383 -11.69 -13.38 6.65
C VAL A 383 -10.99 -12.97 7.95
N LYS A 384 -10.31 -13.87 8.67
CA LYS A 384 -9.78 -13.60 10.02
C LYS A 384 -8.32 -13.17 10.09
N HIS A 385 -7.59 -13.25 9.01
CA HIS A 385 -6.22 -12.77 8.95
C HIS A 385 -6.10 -11.58 8.00
N PRO A 386 -6.38 -10.40 8.49
CA PRO A 386 -6.32 -9.21 7.66
C PRO A 386 -4.89 -8.63 7.50
N ILE A 387 -3.85 -9.37 7.87
CA ILE A 387 -2.46 -8.94 7.72
C ILE A 387 -1.77 -9.91 6.78
N PHE A 388 -1.93 -9.66 5.49
CA PHE A 388 -1.15 -10.44 4.54
C PHE A 388 -0.86 -9.59 3.32
N SER A 389 0.36 -9.14 3.29
CA SER A 389 1.02 -8.78 2.08
C SER A 389 1.21 -10.04 1.25
N ILE A 390 0.97 -9.93 -0.02
CA ILE A 390 1.46 -10.91 -0.97
C ILE A 390 2.95 -10.68 -1.10
N GLU A 391 3.73 -11.68 -0.75
CA GLU A 391 5.11 -11.72 -1.14
C GLU A 391 5.18 -11.97 -2.62
N GLN A 392 5.89 -11.11 -3.31
CA GLN A 392 6.05 -11.18 -4.74
C GLN A 392 7.37 -11.85 -5.08
N PHE A 393 7.35 -12.61 -6.15
CA PHE A 393 8.53 -13.32 -6.62
C PHE A 393 9.47 -12.41 -7.38
N PHE A 394 10.75 -12.56 -7.11
CA PHE A 394 11.76 -12.17 -8.07
C PHE A 394 11.59 -13.05 -9.32
N VAL A 395 11.24 -12.45 -10.42
CA VAL A 395 11.40 -13.11 -11.71
C VAL A 395 12.90 -13.02 -12.02
N HIS A 396 13.61 -14.09 -11.73
CA HIS A 396 14.97 -14.21 -12.26
C HIS A 396 14.88 -14.20 -13.78
N ARG A 397 15.51 -13.20 -14.38
CA ARG A 397 15.86 -13.22 -15.80
C ARG A 397 16.95 -14.24 -16.08
#